data_160af9b1c4d0fb32bef7208e82b4cbb2
#
_entry.id   160af9b1c4d0fb32bef7208e82b4cbb2
#
_cell.length_a   1.000
_cell.length_b   1.000
_cell.length_c   1.000
_cell.angle_alpha   90.00
_cell.angle_beta   90.00
_cell.angle_gamma   90.00
#
_symmetry.space_group_name_H-M   'P 1'
#
loop_
_entity.id
_entity.type
_entity.pdbx_description
1 polymer ?
#
loop_
_entity_poly.entity_id
_entity_poly.type
_entity_poly.pdbx_seq_one_letter_code
_entity_poly.pdbx_strand_id
1 'polypeptide(L)'
;MRVDSIWQYPVKSFIGGTVPSADFNELGMLEDRIWAIRDLEKGGIRGAKKIGELMKFSAKRVDGSSNTVIITLPDGSTVRTDDPSINDVLSKALGRKVQLDALRPASDVAHFERGAPDFDDPIQEIRAVLGREPDEPLPDLSIFPEAAIKYESPPGTYYDCYPLMVMTTSALRSIKEALPNSNPDILRFRPSFVVDTGNESGHPEFSWKGKKARIGTAEVEFRDPCPRCVMTTRQVTKEIPEDRAILRYIVRELDQNLGVYATISKPGRISVGDAVEFI
;
A
#
# COMPACT_ATOMS: atom_id res chain seq x y z
N MET A 1 -6.10 18.96 -13.80
CA MET A 1 -5.30 18.00 -13.03
C MET A 1 -4.82 16.90 -13.96
N ARG A 2 -3.69 16.27 -13.67
CA ARG A 2 -3.11 15.19 -14.48
C ARG A 2 -2.38 14.19 -13.60
N VAL A 3 -2.15 12.99 -14.09
CA VAL A 3 -1.33 11.97 -13.41
C VAL A 3 0.13 12.42 -13.42
N ASP A 4 0.72 12.61 -12.24
CA ASP A 4 2.13 12.98 -12.04
C ASP A 4 3.04 11.75 -12.09
N SER A 5 2.66 10.73 -11.34
CA SER A 5 3.44 9.49 -11.26
C SER A 5 2.55 8.28 -10.97
N ILE A 6 2.94 7.12 -11.48
CA ILE A 6 2.29 5.82 -11.25
C ILE A 6 3.30 4.93 -10.54
N TRP A 7 2.86 4.29 -9.45
CA TRP A 7 3.70 3.47 -8.58
C TRP A 7 3.24 2.02 -8.58
N GLN A 8 4.14 1.12 -8.87
CA GLN A 8 3.90 -0.33 -8.87
C GLN A 8 4.75 -1.00 -7.78
N TYR A 9 4.13 -1.90 -7.02
CA TYR A 9 4.73 -2.62 -5.90
C TYR A 9 4.57 -4.13 -6.11
N PRO A 10 5.46 -4.80 -6.83
CA PRO A 10 5.27 -6.20 -7.20
C PRO A 10 5.10 -7.17 -6.04
N VAL A 11 5.66 -6.81 -4.86
CA VAL A 11 5.52 -7.58 -3.61
C VAL A 11 4.81 -6.74 -2.55
N LYS A 12 3.79 -7.34 -1.89
CA LYS A 12 3.09 -6.69 -0.77
C LYS A 12 4.08 -6.18 0.26
N SER A 13 3.94 -4.90 0.65
CA SER A 13 4.76 -4.22 1.66
C SER A 13 6.21 -3.89 1.29
N PHE A 14 6.76 -4.38 0.18
CA PHE A 14 8.11 -4.02 -0.27
C PHE A 14 8.10 -2.67 -0.99
N ILE A 15 9.25 -2.00 -1.06
CA ILE A 15 9.45 -0.82 -1.90
C ILE A 15 9.23 -1.23 -3.36
N GLY A 16 8.44 -0.44 -4.08
CA GLY A 16 8.23 -0.56 -5.51
C GLY A 16 9.00 0.50 -6.28
N GLY A 17 8.50 0.81 -7.47
CA GLY A 17 9.04 1.84 -8.34
C GLY A 17 7.97 2.49 -9.21
N THR A 18 8.36 3.54 -9.91
CA THR A 18 7.48 4.20 -10.87
C THR A 18 7.46 3.48 -12.21
N VAL A 19 6.30 3.54 -12.87
CA VAL A 19 6.11 3.06 -14.24
C VAL A 19 5.49 4.17 -15.09
N PRO A 20 5.80 4.23 -16.40
CA PRO A 20 5.26 5.28 -17.27
C PRO A 20 3.76 5.12 -17.55
N SER A 21 3.26 3.89 -17.47
CA SER A 21 1.85 3.55 -17.66
C SER A 21 1.54 2.20 -17.02
N ALA A 22 0.27 1.94 -16.72
CA ALA A 22 -0.20 0.65 -16.23
C ALA A 22 -1.60 0.34 -16.78
N ASP A 23 -1.90 -0.95 -16.90
CA ASP A 23 -3.24 -1.44 -17.21
C ASP A 23 -3.97 -1.79 -15.90
N PHE A 24 -5.26 -1.51 -15.88
CA PHE A 24 -6.13 -1.69 -14.71
C PHE A 24 -7.34 -2.54 -15.08
N ASN A 25 -7.71 -3.44 -14.20
CA ASN A 25 -8.96 -4.17 -14.22
C ASN A 25 -9.77 -3.85 -12.93
N GLU A 26 -10.90 -4.53 -12.76
CA GLU A 26 -11.80 -4.32 -11.60
C GLU A 26 -11.11 -4.63 -10.25
N LEU A 27 -10.07 -5.48 -10.25
CA LEU A 27 -9.30 -5.83 -9.06
C LEU A 27 -8.13 -4.85 -8.80
N GLY A 28 -7.89 -3.88 -9.68
CA GLY A 28 -6.84 -2.87 -9.53
C GLY A 28 -5.80 -2.88 -10.64
N MET A 29 -4.58 -2.42 -10.32
CA MET A 29 -3.46 -2.36 -11.26
C MET A 29 -2.95 -3.78 -11.54
N LEU A 30 -2.83 -4.12 -12.83
CA LEU A 30 -2.24 -5.40 -13.24
C LEU A 30 -0.77 -5.47 -12.79
N GLU A 31 -0.35 -6.67 -12.39
CA GLU A 31 1.03 -6.95 -12.00
C GLU A 31 1.52 -6.18 -10.75
N ASP A 32 0.59 -5.53 -10.02
CA ASP A 32 0.84 -4.93 -8.73
C ASP A 32 0.50 -5.91 -7.60
N ARG A 33 1.39 -6.05 -6.61
CA ARG A 33 1.22 -6.94 -5.46
C ARG A 33 0.88 -8.38 -5.85
N ILE A 34 1.63 -8.91 -6.84
CA ILE A 34 1.48 -10.30 -7.32
C ILE A 34 2.19 -11.33 -6.41
N TRP A 35 2.95 -10.86 -5.42
CA TRP A 35 3.62 -11.67 -4.42
C TRP A 35 3.38 -11.11 -3.01
N ALA A 36 3.35 -11.99 -2.01
CA ALA A 36 3.25 -11.62 -0.60
C ALA A 36 4.00 -12.61 0.30
N ILE A 37 4.36 -12.16 1.49
CA ILE A 37 4.99 -12.98 2.52
C ILE A 37 3.91 -13.68 3.34
N ARG A 38 4.01 -15.00 3.44
CA ARG A 38 3.28 -15.85 4.40
C ARG A 38 4.18 -16.15 5.60
N ASP A 39 3.69 -15.89 6.80
CA ASP A 39 4.32 -16.31 8.04
C ASP A 39 3.97 -17.78 8.30
N LEU A 40 4.97 -18.65 8.44
CA LEU A 40 4.75 -20.09 8.64
C LEU A 40 4.53 -20.46 10.12
N GLU A 41 4.78 -19.56 11.05
CA GLU A 41 4.57 -19.78 12.49
C GLU A 41 3.20 -19.27 12.94
N LYS A 42 2.84 -18.04 12.52
CA LYS A 42 1.55 -17.43 12.83
C LYS A 42 0.46 -17.75 11.81
N GLY A 43 0.85 -18.29 10.66
CA GLY A 43 -0.03 -18.52 9.51
C GLY A 43 -0.43 -17.24 8.80
N GLY A 44 -1.08 -17.36 7.64
CA GLY A 44 -1.62 -16.25 6.86
C GLY A 44 -0.57 -15.36 6.19
N ILE A 45 -1.05 -14.55 5.28
CA ILE A 45 -0.25 -13.48 4.66
C ILE A 45 0.00 -12.38 5.69
N ARG A 46 1.24 -11.87 5.77
CA ARG A 46 1.57 -10.78 6.68
C ARG A 46 2.25 -9.62 5.95
N GLY A 47 1.72 -8.43 6.15
CA GLY A 47 2.29 -7.18 5.63
C GLY A 47 3.14 -6.44 6.67
N ALA A 48 3.67 -5.28 6.28
CA ALA A 48 4.52 -4.44 7.12
C ALA A 48 3.78 -3.80 8.32
N LYS A 49 2.48 -3.95 8.43
CA LYS A 49 1.74 -3.63 9.65
C LYS A 49 2.25 -4.48 10.82
N LYS A 50 2.59 -5.75 10.54
CA LYS A 50 3.07 -6.75 11.53
C LYS A 50 4.56 -7.04 11.42
N ILE A 51 5.11 -7.07 10.22
CA ILE A 51 6.53 -7.31 9.94
C ILE A 51 7.12 -6.03 9.33
N GLY A 52 7.49 -5.08 10.18
CA GLY A 52 7.94 -3.73 9.75
C GLY A 52 9.16 -3.78 8.81
N GLU A 53 10.02 -4.78 8.98
CA GLU A 53 11.24 -5.02 8.19
C GLU A 53 10.95 -5.18 6.68
N LEU A 54 9.75 -5.61 6.29
CA LEU A 54 9.37 -5.76 4.88
C LEU A 54 9.49 -4.44 4.09
N MET A 55 9.33 -3.30 4.76
CA MET A 55 9.49 -1.99 4.13
C MET A 55 10.95 -1.66 3.75
N LYS A 56 11.93 -2.44 4.20
CA LYS A 56 13.36 -2.27 3.87
C LYS A 56 13.79 -3.07 2.64
N PHE A 57 12.93 -3.96 2.14
CA PHE A 57 13.15 -4.71 0.91
C PHE A 57 12.60 -3.93 -0.27
N SER A 58 13.22 -4.06 -1.43
CA SER A 58 12.64 -3.55 -2.67
C SER A 58 12.38 -4.65 -3.67
N ALA A 59 11.46 -4.39 -4.59
CA ALA A 59 11.05 -5.37 -5.59
C ALA A 59 10.88 -4.70 -6.95
N LYS A 60 11.45 -5.29 -7.99
CA LYS A 60 11.32 -4.84 -9.38
C LYS A 60 10.99 -6.03 -10.27
N ARG A 61 10.04 -5.84 -11.18
CA ARG A 61 9.73 -6.86 -12.17
C ARG A 61 10.88 -7.07 -13.14
N VAL A 62 11.00 -8.30 -13.63
CA VAL A 62 11.90 -8.63 -14.74
C VAL A 62 11.18 -8.35 -16.04
N ASP A 63 11.78 -7.55 -16.90
CA ASP A 63 11.24 -7.23 -18.21
C ASP A 63 11.01 -8.51 -19.04
N GLY A 64 9.85 -8.59 -19.70
CA GLY A 64 9.46 -9.76 -20.50
C GLY A 64 8.97 -10.98 -19.69
N SER A 65 8.91 -10.90 -18.36
CA SER A 65 8.30 -11.93 -17.50
C SER A 65 7.04 -11.42 -16.83
N SER A 66 5.97 -12.22 -16.90
CA SER A 66 4.70 -11.87 -16.24
C SER A 66 4.76 -11.99 -14.71
N ASN A 67 5.59 -12.88 -14.17
CA ASN A 67 5.56 -13.24 -12.75
C ASN A 67 6.91 -13.16 -12.04
N THR A 68 8.03 -13.04 -12.74
CA THR A 68 9.35 -13.00 -12.11
C THR A 68 9.67 -11.60 -11.60
N VAL A 69 10.09 -11.54 -10.35
CA VAL A 69 10.47 -10.32 -9.64
C VAL A 69 11.89 -10.49 -9.07
N ILE A 70 12.70 -9.46 -9.17
CA ILE A 70 13.97 -9.34 -8.44
C ILE A 70 13.67 -8.64 -7.13
N ILE A 71 14.02 -9.29 -6.03
CA ILE A 71 13.95 -8.74 -4.68
C ILE A 71 15.35 -8.32 -4.27
N THR A 72 15.50 -7.07 -3.83
CA THR A 72 16.72 -6.57 -3.21
C THR A 72 16.54 -6.52 -1.70
N LEU A 73 17.44 -7.16 -0.97
CA LEU A 73 17.47 -7.24 0.48
C LEU A 73 18.07 -5.95 1.09
N PRO A 74 17.90 -5.72 2.40
CA PRO A 74 18.45 -4.55 3.08
C PRO A 74 19.99 -4.42 3.04
N ASP A 75 20.71 -5.52 2.81
CA ASP A 75 22.17 -5.56 2.64
C ASP A 75 22.62 -5.29 1.21
N GLY A 76 21.68 -5.10 0.27
CA GLY A 76 21.93 -4.86 -1.16
C GLY A 76 22.04 -6.13 -2.00
N SER A 77 22.04 -7.32 -1.40
CA SER A 77 22.00 -8.58 -2.15
C SER A 77 20.65 -8.74 -2.86
N THR A 78 20.63 -9.54 -3.92
CA THR A 78 19.40 -9.76 -4.71
C THR A 78 19.08 -11.23 -4.85
N VAL A 79 17.80 -11.54 -4.95
CA VAL A 79 17.28 -12.88 -5.23
C VAL A 79 16.06 -12.77 -6.15
N ARG A 80 15.86 -13.74 -7.02
CA ARG A 80 14.71 -13.80 -7.92
C ARG A 80 13.59 -14.64 -7.29
N THR A 81 12.34 -14.35 -7.61
CA THR A 81 11.19 -15.13 -7.12
C THR A 81 11.10 -16.53 -7.68
N ASP A 82 11.79 -16.84 -8.78
CA ASP A 82 11.92 -18.19 -9.36
C ASP A 82 13.16 -18.96 -8.87
N ASP A 83 13.94 -18.39 -7.93
CA ASP A 83 15.07 -19.08 -7.31
C ASP A 83 14.54 -20.08 -6.24
N PRO A 84 14.91 -21.36 -6.27
CA PRO A 84 14.45 -22.35 -5.32
C PRO A 84 14.85 -22.03 -3.86
N SER A 85 15.88 -21.22 -3.65
CA SER A 85 16.33 -20.80 -2.31
C SER A 85 15.59 -19.59 -1.74
N ILE A 86 14.66 -18.98 -2.48
CA ILE A 86 14.01 -17.69 -2.13
C ILE A 86 13.46 -17.68 -0.69
N ASN A 87 12.80 -18.76 -0.27
CA ASN A 87 12.17 -18.85 1.05
C ASN A 87 13.22 -18.89 2.18
N ASP A 88 14.34 -19.59 1.96
CA ASP A 88 15.44 -19.66 2.93
C ASP A 88 16.15 -18.31 3.04
N VAL A 89 16.38 -17.65 1.91
CA VAL A 89 16.98 -16.29 1.84
C VAL A 89 16.13 -15.28 2.61
N LEU A 90 14.82 -15.25 2.33
CA LEU A 90 13.89 -14.33 3.00
C LEU A 90 13.72 -14.68 4.49
N SER A 91 13.64 -15.97 4.83
CA SER A 91 13.53 -16.40 6.23
C SER A 91 14.75 -15.98 7.04
N LYS A 92 15.97 -16.15 6.48
CA LYS A 92 17.22 -15.69 7.10
C LYS A 92 17.25 -14.18 7.28
N ALA A 93 16.90 -13.43 6.25
CA ALA A 93 16.92 -11.96 6.28
C ALA A 93 15.90 -11.36 7.26
N LEU A 94 14.74 -12.02 7.44
CA LEU A 94 13.66 -11.59 8.34
C LEU A 94 13.78 -12.19 9.75
N GLY A 95 14.68 -13.14 9.97
CA GLY A 95 14.83 -13.84 11.28
C GLY A 95 13.61 -14.64 11.69
N ARG A 96 12.79 -15.11 10.73
CA ARG A 96 11.56 -15.88 10.95
C ARG A 96 11.26 -16.80 9.78
N LYS A 97 10.55 -17.88 10.02
CA LYS A 97 10.15 -18.81 8.95
C LYS A 97 9.04 -18.20 8.10
N VAL A 98 9.36 -17.90 6.85
CA VAL A 98 8.42 -17.33 5.89
C VAL A 98 8.45 -18.07 4.56
N GLN A 99 7.39 -17.89 3.80
CA GLN A 99 7.27 -18.31 2.41
C GLN A 99 6.82 -17.13 1.55
N LEU A 100 7.36 -17.00 0.36
CA LEU A 100 6.91 -16.06 -0.65
C LEU A 100 5.83 -16.72 -1.50
N ASP A 101 4.59 -16.24 -1.38
CA ASP A 101 3.45 -16.79 -2.10
C ASP A 101 3.11 -15.93 -3.32
N ALA A 102 2.94 -16.59 -4.46
CA ALA A 102 2.32 -15.95 -5.63
C ALA A 102 0.83 -15.71 -5.38
N LEU A 103 0.29 -14.67 -6.02
CA LEU A 103 -1.14 -14.35 -5.92
C LEU A 103 -1.99 -15.53 -6.40
N ARG A 104 -2.99 -15.88 -5.59
CA ARG A 104 -3.94 -16.96 -5.87
C ARG A 104 -5.26 -16.41 -6.41
N PRO A 105 -6.00 -17.22 -7.19
CA PRO A 105 -7.35 -16.86 -7.62
C PRO A 105 -8.27 -16.54 -6.43
N ALA A 106 -9.25 -15.69 -6.64
CA ALA A 106 -10.24 -15.33 -5.62
C ALA A 106 -11.05 -16.53 -5.08
N SER A 107 -11.13 -17.62 -5.85
CA SER A 107 -11.79 -18.88 -5.44
C SER A 107 -11.01 -19.66 -4.36
N ASP A 108 -9.70 -19.39 -4.22
CA ASP A 108 -8.86 -19.98 -3.15
C ASP A 108 -8.98 -19.15 -1.87
N VAL A 109 -10.18 -19.11 -1.30
CA VAL A 109 -10.54 -18.24 -0.17
C VAL A 109 -9.68 -18.50 1.05
N ALA A 110 -9.36 -19.77 1.34
CA ALA A 110 -8.56 -20.18 2.48
C ALA A 110 -7.15 -19.57 2.46
N HIS A 111 -6.60 -19.32 1.27
CA HIS A 111 -5.30 -18.65 1.11
C HIS A 111 -5.26 -17.25 1.71
N PHE A 112 -6.39 -16.54 1.71
CA PHE A 112 -6.51 -15.15 2.14
C PHE A 112 -6.94 -14.98 3.60
N GLU A 113 -7.26 -16.08 4.30
CA GLU A 113 -7.63 -16.04 5.71
C GLU A 113 -6.53 -15.42 6.57
N ARG A 114 -6.94 -14.76 7.65
CA ARG A 114 -6.01 -14.15 8.61
C ARG A 114 -5.27 -15.23 9.38
N GLY A 115 -3.97 -15.04 9.56
CA GLY A 115 -3.19 -15.81 10.53
C GLY A 115 -3.51 -15.42 11.97
N ALA A 116 -2.89 -16.12 12.92
CA ALA A 116 -3.05 -15.85 14.35
C ALA A 116 -2.72 -14.39 14.69
N PRO A 117 -3.50 -13.74 15.54
CA PRO A 117 -3.22 -12.37 15.98
C PRO A 117 -1.91 -12.30 16.80
N ASP A 118 -1.37 -11.10 16.96
CA ASP A 118 -0.21 -10.86 17.82
C ASP A 118 -0.64 -10.55 19.25
N PHE A 119 -1.88 -10.11 19.46
CA PHE A 119 -2.49 -9.81 20.76
C PHE A 119 -3.80 -10.59 20.95
N ASP A 120 -4.05 -11.06 22.15
CA ASP A 120 -5.31 -11.76 22.49
C ASP A 120 -6.51 -10.79 22.52
N ASP A 121 -6.29 -9.51 22.90
CA ASP A 121 -7.30 -8.47 22.86
C ASP A 121 -7.45 -7.92 21.44
N PRO A 122 -8.63 -8.07 20.79
CA PRO A 122 -8.89 -7.56 19.46
C PRO A 122 -8.73 -6.04 19.32
N ILE A 123 -9.02 -5.28 20.36
CA ILE A 123 -8.86 -3.82 20.34
C ILE A 123 -7.38 -3.46 20.38
N GLN A 124 -6.58 -4.15 21.16
CA GLN A 124 -5.14 -3.98 21.18
C GLN A 124 -4.51 -4.36 19.83
N GLU A 125 -4.96 -5.46 19.22
CA GLU A 125 -4.53 -5.87 17.88
C GLU A 125 -4.81 -4.78 16.83
N ILE A 126 -6.04 -4.23 16.82
CA ILE A 126 -6.42 -3.15 15.90
C ILE A 126 -5.59 -1.89 16.14
N ARG A 127 -5.43 -1.49 17.41
CA ARG A 127 -4.60 -0.32 17.77
C ARG A 127 -3.16 -0.49 17.32
N ALA A 128 -2.56 -1.65 17.52
CA ALA A 128 -1.20 -1.95 17.09
C ALA A 128 -1.04 -1.87 15.56
N VAL A 129 -1.97 -2.49 14.81
CA VAL A 129 -1.98 -2.47 13.34
C VAL A 129 -2.17 -1.05 12.80
N LEU A 130 -3.05 -0.27 13.43
CA LEU A 130 -3.30 1.11 13.04
C LEU A 130 -2.28 2.10 13.61
N GLY A 131 -1.43 1.66 14.56
CA GLY A 131 -0.45 2.51 15.23
C GLY A 131 -1.08 3.59 16.09
N ARG A 132 -2.22 3.31 16.74
CA ARG A 132 -2.93 4.25 17.61
C ARG A 132 -2.44 4.15 19.05
N GLU A 133 -2.25 5.29 19.68
CA GLU A 133 -1.98 5.39 21.12
C GLU A 133 -3.27 5.16 21.91
N PRO A 134 -3.20 4.83 23.21
CA PRO A 134 -4.38 4.46 24.00
C PRO A 134 -5.49 5.52 24.01
N ASP A 135 -5.14 6.80 23.96
CA ASP A 135 -6.02 7.96 23.98
C ASP A 135 -6.50 8.40 22.59
N GLU A 136 -5.92 7.84 21.52
CA GLU A 136 -6.29 8.21 20.17
C GLU A 136 -7.52 7.44 19.67
N PRO A 137 -8.39 8.07 18.85
CA PRO A 137 -9.56 7.40 18.30
C PRO A 137 -9.14 6.33 17.28
N LEU A 138 -9.94 5.26 17.18
CA LEU A 138 -9.91 4.37 16.03
C LEU A 138 -10.65 5.03 14.86
N PRO A 139 -10.24 4.76 13.61
CA PRO A 139 -11.01 5.22 12.46
C PRO A 139 -12.36 4.53 12.39
N ASP A 140 -13.28 5.11 11.65
CA ASP A 140 -14.55 4.46 11.33
C ASP A 140 -14.27 3.19 10.51
N LEU A 141 -14.49 2.03 11.14
CA LEU A 141 -14.25 0.74 10.49
C LEU A 141 -15.34 0.37 9.48
N SER A 142 -16.48 1.07 9.47
CA SER A 142 -17.57 0.82 8.53
C SER A 142 -17.25 1.23 7.08
N ILE A 143 -16.23 2.06 6.87
CA ILE A 143 -15.77 2.45 5.54
C ILE A 143 -15.05 1.30 4.82
N PHE A 144 -14.60 0.26 5.55
CA PHE A 144 -13.86 -0.84 4.96
C PHE A 144 -14.81 -1.89 4.38
N PRO A 145 -14.53 -2.43 3.19
CA PRO A 145 -15.27 -3.56 2.66
C PRO A 145 -15.24 -4.77 3.60
N GLU A 146 -16.33 -5.53 3.68
CA GLU A 146 -16.42 -6.75 4.50
C GLU A 146 -15.24 -7.69 4.27
N ALA A 147 -14.81 -7.85 3.01
CA ALA A 147 -13.66 -8.69 2.66
C ALA A 147 -12.35 -8.21 3.31
N ALA A 148 -12.15 -6.89 3.46
CA ALA A 148 -10.96 -6.33 4.13
C ALA A 148 -10.98 -6.53 5.65
N ILE A 149 -12.18 -6.70 6.24
CA ILE A 149 -12.34 -7.03 7.67
C ILE A 149 -12.13 -8.53 7.88
N LYS A 150 -12.75 -9.36 7.05
CA LYS A 150 -12.75 -10.82 7.18
C LYS A 150 -11.40 -11.46 6.82
N TYR A 151 -10.74 -10.99 5.77
CA TYR A 151 -9.51 -11.56 5.26
C TYR A 151 -8.30 -10.65 5.51
N GLU A 152 -7.10 -11.20 5.44
CA GLU A 152 -5.86 -10.40 5.50
C GLU A 152 -5.69 -9.52 4.25
N SER A 153 -6.19 -10.01 3.11
CA SER A 153 -6.36 -9.26 1.86
C SER A 153 -7.65 -9.73 1.20
N PRO A 154 -8.39 -8.87 0.52
CA PRO A 154 -9.56 -9.30 -0.25
C PRO A 154 -9.18 -10.40 -1.23
N PRO A 155 -9.94 -11.52 -1.30
CA PRO A 155 -9.64 -12.65 -2.15
C PRO A 155 -9.36 -12.24 -3.61
N GLY A 156 -8.30 -12.84 -4.19
CA GLY A 156 -7.82 -12.49 -5.53
C GLY A 156 -6.92 -11.26 -5.59
N THR A 157 -6.55 -10.68 -4.44
CA THR A 157 -5.65 -9.52 -4.34
C THR A 157 -4.69 -9.66 -3.14
N TYR A 158 -3.62 -8.85 -3.14
CA TYR A 158 -2.78 -8.65 -1.96
C TYR A 158 -2.86 -7.20 -1.44
N TYR A 159 -3.93 -6.48 -1.77
CA TYR A 159 -4.21 -5.18 -1.16
C TYR A 159 -4.64 -5.33 0.31
N ASP A 160 -4.50 -4.26 1.07
CA ASP A 160 -4.95 -4.26 2.47
C ASP A 160 -6.46 -4.01 2.59
N CYS A 161 -7.02 -3.26 1.63
CA CYS A 161 -8.40 -2.84 1.65
C CYS A 161 -8.89 -2.58 0.21
N TYR A 162 -8.73 -1.35 -0.28
CA TYR A 162 -9.09 -0.97 -1.63
C TYR A 162 -7.94 -1.22 -2.63
N PRO A 163 -8.26 -1.45 -3.90
CA PRO A 163 -7.24 -1.72 -4.92
C PRO A 163 -6.35 -0.51 -5.23
N LEU A 164 -6.87 0.69 -5.03
CA LEU A 164 -6.14 1.92 -5.29
C LEU A 164 -6.13 2.84 -4.07
N MET A 165 -5.03 3.53 -3.89
CA MET A 165 -4.88 4.68 -3.02
C MET A 165 -4.21 5.80 -3.82
N VAL A 166 -4.87 6.94 -3.89
CA VAL A 166 -4.48 8.10 -4.69
C VAL A 166 -4.05 9.23 -3.77
N MET A 167 -2.96 9.87 -4.10
CA MET A 167 -2.49 11.09 -3.43
C MET A 167 -2.38 12.22 -4.43
N THR A 168 -2.22 13.44 -3.92
CA THR A 168 -2.00 14.64 -4.71
C THR A 168 -0.64 15.26 -4.43
N THR A 169 -0.11 16.00 -5.39
CA THR A 169 1.13 16.77 -5.18
C THR A 169 0.98 17.81 -4.08
N SER A 170 -0.23 18.39 -3.93
CA SER A 170 -0.53 19.32 -2.83
C SER A 170 -0.51 18.63 -1.46
N ALA A 171 -1.08 17.45 -1.32
CA ALA A 171 -1.06 16.70 -0.06
C ALA A 171 0.36 16.35 0.38
N LEU A 172 1.20 15.88 -0.56
CA LEU A 172 2.62 15.61 -0.30
C LEU A 172 3.40 16.85 0.12
N ARG A 173 3.12 18.00 -0.52
CA ARG A 173 3.73 19.27 -0.18
C ARG A 173 3.27 19.73 1.22
N SER A 174 1.96 19.70 1.48
CA SER A 174 1.38 20.17 2.74
C SER A 174 1.89 19.39 3.96
N ILE A 175 1.98 18.06 3.86
CA ILE A 175 2.52 17.26 4.97
C ILE A 175 4.01 17.52 5.19
N LYS A 176 4.77 17.78 4.13
CA LYS A 176 6.20 18.12 4.23
C LYS A 176 6.41 19.49 4.88
N GLU A 177 5.58 20.47 4.54
CA GLU A 177 5.61 21.81 5.14
C GLU A 177 5.22 21.76 6.63
N ALA A 178 4.21 20.95 6.97
CA ALA A 178 3.75 20.81 8.34
C ALA A 178 4.76 20.09 9.25
N LEU A 179 5.63 19.26 8.69
CA LEU A 179 6.59 18.43 9.41
C LEU A 179 8.03 18.68 8.94
N PRO A 180 8.60 19.89 9.16
CA PRO A 180 9.90 20.27 8.61
C PRO A 180 11.09 19.44 9.18
N ASN A 181 10.90 18.80 10.33
CA ASN A 181 11.90 17.94 10.97
C ASN A 181 11.73 16.45 10.67
N SER A 182 10.72 16.09 9.86
CA SER A 182 10.40 14.72 9.45
C SER A 182 10.70 14.51 7.97
N ASN A 183 10.79 13.24 7.57
CA ASN A 183 10.85 12.89 6.16
C ASN A 183 9.57 12.13 5.73
N PRO A 184 8.47 12.85 5.39
CA PRO A 184 7.23 12.25 4.89
C PRO A 184 7.37 11.87 3.40
N ASP A 185 8.30 10.95 3.13
CA ASP A 185 8.56 10.45 1.79
C ASP A 185 7.37 9.63 1.26
N ILE A 186 7.14 9.71 -0.05
CA ILE A 186 6.06 9.01 -0.75
C ILE A 186 6.12 7.48 -0.56
N LEU A 187 7.32 6.92 -0.40
CA LEU A 187 7.52 5.49 -0.18
C LEU A 187 6.84 4.98 1.11
N ARG A 188 6.62 5.86 2.09
CA ARG A 188 5.86 5.52 3.31
C ARG A 188 4.38 5.34 3.04
N PHE A 189 3.84 6.10 2.08
CA PHE A 189 2.40 6.19 1.83
C PHE A 189 1.91 5.21 0.79
N ARG A 190 2.77 4.85 -0.17
CA ARG A 190 2.54 3.78 -1.16
C ARG A 190 1.30 4.02 -2.04
N PRO A 191 1.16 5.19 -2.66
CA PRO A 191 0.05 5.45 -3.57
C PRO A 191 0.15 4.57 -4.82
N SER A 192 -0.99 4.29 -5.46
CA SER A 192 -1.03 3.68 -6.79
C SER A 192 -0.66 4.71 -7.86
N PHE A 193 -1.12 5.94 -7.69
CA PHE A 193 -0.67 7.09 -8.50
C PHE A 193 -0.85 8.40 -7.72
N VAL A 194 -0.11 9.40 -8.17
CA VAL A 194 -0.18 10.78 -7.66
C VAL A 194 -0.79 11.66 -8.74
N VAL A 195 -1.67 12.56 -8.34
CA VAL A 195 -2.30 13.55 -9.22
C VAL A 195 -1.65 14.91 -8.97
N ASP A 196 -1.14 15.52 -10.05
CA ASP A 196 -0.70 16.90 -10.03
C ASP A 196 -1.91 17.84 -9.99
N THR A 197 -2.00 18.60 -8.90
CA THR A 197 -3.05 19.59 -8.64
C THR A 197 -2.55 21.04 -8.81
N GLY A 198 -1.36 21.21 -9.40
CA GLY A 198 -0.77 22.53 -9.65
C GLY A 198 -0.52 23.29 -8.35
N ASN A 199 -1.08 24.50 -8.25
CA ASN A 199 -0.89 25.39 -7.11
C ASN A 199 -1.93 25.19 -5.98
N GLU A 200 -2.78 24.17 -6.05
CA GLU A 200 -3.69 23.86 -4.94
C GLU A 200 -2.88 23.58 -3.66
N SER A 201 -3.48 23.83 -2.51
CA SER A 201 -2.91 23.54 -1.19
C SER A 201 -3.77 22.57 -0.41
N GLY A 202 -3.21 21.99 0.64
CA GLY A 202 -3.93 21.05 1.50
C GLY A 202 -4.16 19.69 0.85
N HIS A 203 -5.32 19.12 1.10
CA HIS A 203 -5.72 17.76 0.72
C HIS A 203 -6.99 17.76 -0.14
N PRO A 204 -6.93 18.28 -1.39
CA PRO A 204 -8.12 18.38 -2.25
C PRO A 204 -8.77 17.04 -2.55
N GLU A 205 -7.98 15.95 -2.54
CA GLU A 205 -8.47 14.59 -2.76
C GLU A 205 -9.52 14.13 -1.74
N PHE A 206 -9.62 14.74 -0.57
CA PHE A 206 -10.66 14.40 0.41
C PHE A 206 -12.06 14.78 -0.10
N SER A 207 -12.14 15.81 -0.95
CA SER A 207 -13.41 16.23 -1.57
C SER A 207 -13.84 15.36 -2.77
N TRP A 208 -13.03 14.36 -3.13
CA TRP A 208 -13.34 13.50 -4.28
C TRP A 208 -14.22 12.30 -3.93
N LYS A 209 -14.44 12.04 -2.65
CA LYS A 209 -15.33 10.96 -2.19
C LYS A 209 -16.64 10.94 -2.97
N GLY A 210 -16.98 9.77 -3.54
CA GLY A 210 -18.19 9.54 -4.33
C GLY A 210 -18.14 10.06 -5.77
N LYS A 211 -17.08 10.77 -6.16
CA LYS A 211 -16.91 11.23 -7.53
C LYS A 211 -16.29 10.13 -8.40
N LYS A 212 -16.55 10.24 -9.70
CA LYS A 212 -15.90 9.43 -10.73
C LYS A 212 -15.05 10.32 -11.62
N ALA A 213 -13.96 9.76 -12.12
CA ALA A 213 -13.12 10.43 -13.10
C ALA A 213 -12.73 9.48 -14.21
N ARG A 214 -12.65 10.01 -15.43
CA ARG A 214 -11.95 9.36 -16.53
C ARG A 214 -10.48 9.74 -16.46
N ILE A 215 -9.61 8.72 -16.53
CA ILE A 215 -8.15 8.89 -16.53
C ILE A 215 -7.60 7.96 -17.61
N GLY A 216 -7.03 8.51 -18.68
CA GLY A 216 -6.69 7.73 -19.86
C GLY A 216 -7.91 7.03 -20.44
N THR A 217 -7.89 5.70 -20.54
CA THR A 217 -9.04 4.90 -20.98
C THR A 217 -9.81 4.24 -19.84
N ALA A 218 -9.33 4.37 -18.59
CA ALA A 218 -9.99 3.84 -17.41
C ALA A 218 -10.98 4.83 -16.78
N GLU A 219 -11.95 4.31 -16.01
CA GLU A 219 -12.77 5.11 -15.12
C GLU A 219 -12.53 4.69 -13.66
N VAL A 220 -12.26 5.67 -12.83
CA VAL A 220 -11.93 5.53 -11.41
C VAL A 220 -13.05 6.11 -10.58
N GLU A 221 -13.50 5.38 -9.56
CA GLU A 221 -14.46 5.89 -8.57
C GLU A 221 -13.74 6.11 -7.23
N PHE A 222 -13.72 7.34 -6.76
CA PHE A 222 -13.10 7.70 -5.49
C PHE A 222 -14.01 7.31 -4.32
N ARG A 223 -13.41 6.66 -3.34
CA ARG A 223 -14.08 6.17 -2.13
C ARG A 223 -13.77 7.10 -0.95
N ASP A 224 -13.73 6.56 0.25
CA ASP A 224 -13.43 7.35 1.44
C ASP A 224 -11.96 7.82 1.49
N PRO A 225 -11.67 8.94 2.19
CA PRO A 225 -10.30 9.28 2.58
C PRO A 225 -9.61 8.09 3.25
N CYS A 226 -8.31 7.95 3.04
CA CYS A 226 -7.56 6.77 3.47
C CYS A 226 -7.02 6.91 4.89
N PRO A 227 -7.60 6.23 5.91
CA PRO A 227 -7.02 6.20 7.25
C PRO A 227 -5.64 5.54 7.22
N ARG A 228 -4.67 6.21 7.80
CA ARG A 228 -3.29 5.72 7.79
C ARG A 228 -3.01 4.81 8.99
N CYS A 229 -2.12 3.88 8.77
CA CYS A 229 -1.74 2.85 9.74
C CYS A 229 -0.25 2.95 10.12
N VAL A 230 0.20 2.07 11.00
CA VAL A 230 1.57 2.03 11.52
C VAL A 230 2.65 1.96 10.43
N MET A 231 2.33 1.49 9.22
CA MET A 231 3.31 1.43 8.13
C MET A 231 3.93 2.80 7.81
N THR A 232 3.17 3.89 7.94
CA THR A 232 3.69 5.25 7.66
C THR A 232 4.82 5.68 8.59
N THR A 233 4.96 5.03 9.75
CA THR A 233 6.03 5.30 10.72
C THR A 233 7.30 4.50 10.47
N ARG A 234 7.21 3.38 9.72
CA ARG A 234 8.29 2.41 9.59
C ARG A 234 9.50 2.98 8.85
N GLN A 235 10.68 2.47 9.19
CA GLN A 235 11.88 2.73 8.40
C GLN A 235 11.72 2.11 7.01
N VAL A 236 12.11 2.85 5.97
CA VAL A 236 12.13 2.40 4.57
C VAL A 236 13.57 2.23 4.08
N THR A 237 14.37 3.29 4.20
CA THR A 237 15.81 3.29 3.94
C THR A 237 16.54 3.93 5.12
N LYS A 238 17.86 4.07 5.02
CA LYS A 238 18.65 4.81 6.04
C LYS A 238 18.29 6.31 6.03
N GLU A 239 17.98 6.84 4.87
CA GLU A 239 17.57 8.24 4.65
C GLU A 239 16.10 8.49 4.99
N ILE A 240 15.32 7.42 5.12
CA ILE A 240 13.90 7.43 5.51
C ILE A 240 13.75 6.59 6.78
N PRO A 241 14.25 7.08 7.94
CA PRO A 241 14.26 6.34 9.20
C PRO A 241 12.85 6.17 9.78
N GLU A 242 12.69 5.36 10.82
CA GLU A 242 11.43 5.29 11.57
C GLU A 242 11.07 6.68 12.09
N ASP A 243 9.80 7.07 11.91
CA ASP A 243 9.30 8.37 12.35
C ASP A 243 7.82 8.31 12.74
N ARG A 244 7.56 8.33 14.04
CA ARG A 244 6.21 8.29 14.58
C ARG A 244 5.49 9.63 14.49
N ALA A 245 6.21 10.76 14.37
CA ALA A 245 5.60 12.09 14.29
C ALA A 245 4.70 12.23 13.08
N ILE A 246 5.04 11.57 11.97
CA ILE A 246 4.23 11.56 10.74
C ILE A 246 2.82 11.02 11.01
N LEU A 247 2.71 9.84 11.65
CA LEU A 247 1.39 9.28 11.94
C LEU A 247 0.64 10.09 13.00
N ARG A 248 1.35 10.62 14.01
CA ARG A 248 0.73 11.50 15.03
C ARG A 248 0.10 12.73 14.41
N TYR A 249 0.81 13.38 13.48
CA TYR A 249 0.27 14.51 12.72
C TYR A 249 -0.98 14.11 11.92
N ILE A 250 -0.90 13.02 11.15
CA ILE A 250 -2.04 12.53 10.35
C ILE A 250 -3.24 12.22 11.24
N VAL A 251 -3.02 11.60 12.40
CA VAL A 251 -4.12 11.25 13.31
C VAL A 251 -4.78 12.49 13.90
N ARG A 252 -4.00 13.49 14.30
CA ARG A 252 -4.50 14.64 15.07
C ARG A 252 -4.99 15.78 14.20
N GLU A 253 -4.29 16.03 13.09
CA GLU A 253 -4.53 17.24 12.26
C GLU A 253 -5.28 16.92 10.96
N LEU A 254 -5.30 15.66 10.52
CA LEU A 254 -5.91 15.25 9.26
C LEU A 254 -7.03 14.20 9.46
N ASP A 255 -7.63 14.19 10.66
CA ASP A 255 -8.68 13.22 10.99
C ASP A 255 -8.31 11.78 10.60
N GLN A 256 -7.05 11.39 10.91
CA GLN A 256 -6.47 10.08 10.63
C GLN A 256 -6.18 9.77 9.15
N ASN A 257 -6.50 10.67 8.21
CA ASN A 257 -6.52 10.39 6.78
C ASN A 257 -5.36 11.06 6.03
N LEU A 258 -4.86 10.39 4.99
CA LEU A 258 -3.96 10.96 3.99
C LEU A 258 -4.11 10.20 2.67
N GLY A 259 -4.46 10.90 1.61
CA GLY A 259 -4.87 10.32 0.33
C GLY A 259 -6.32 9.83 0.34
N VAL A 260 -6.77 9.31 -0.76
CA VAL A 260 -8.14 8.81 -0.97
C VAL A 260 -8.10 7.40 -1.56
N TYR A 261 -8.96 6.51 -1.09
CA TYR A 261 -9.17 5.21 -1.70
C TYR A 261 -9.92 5.34 -3.02
N ALA A 262 -9.68 4.41 -3.93
CA ALA A 262 -10.42 4.35 -5.18
C ALA A 262 -10.58 2.91 -5.68
N THR A 263 -11.56 2.73 -6.56
CA THR A 263 -11.84 1.49 -7.29
C THR A 263 -11.89 1.77 -8.79
N ILE A 264 -11.69 0.74 -9.60
CA ILE A 264 -11.84 0.81 -11.05
C ILE A 264 -13.30 0.49 -11.38
N SER A 265 -14.04 1.47 -11.93
CA SER A 265 -15.40 1.28 -12.40
C SER A 265 -15.45 0.86 -13.88
N LYS A 266 -14.39 1.14 -14.65
CA LYS A 266 -14.19 0.66 -16.00
C LYS A 266 -12.72 0.35 -16.24
N PRO A 267 -12.35 -0.88 -16.60
CA PRO A 267 -10.99 -1.26 -16.97
C PRO A 267 -10.42 -0.38 -18.07
N GLY A 268 -9.10 -0.20 -18.04
CA GLY A 268 -8.40 0.60 -19.03
C GLY A 268 -6.95 0.84 -18.66
N ARG A 269 -6.28 1.68 -19.45
CA ARG A 269 -4.88 2.07 -19.28
C ARG A 269 -4.79 3.49 -18.78
N ILE A 270 -3.92 3.71 -17.81
CA ILE A 270 -3.55 5.03 -17.28
C ILE A 270 -2.05 5.23 -17.54
N SER A 271 -1.69 6.43 -18.02
CA SER A 271 -0.32 6.84 -18.29
C SER A 271 0.02 8.13 -17.52
N VAL A 272 1.29 8.31 -17.21
CA VAL A 272 1.78 9.58 -16.68
C VAL A 272 1.46 10.70 -17.68
N GLY A 273 0.90 11.80 -17.18
CA GLY A 273 0.44 12.94 -17.98
C GLY A 273 -1.04 12.88 -18.37
N ASP A 274 -1.73 11.74 -18.23
CA ASP A 274 -3.16 11.63 -18.53
C ASP A 274 -3.97 12.64 -17.69
N ALA A 275 -4.96 13.28 -18.32
CA ALA A 275 -5.88 14.17 -17.63
C ALA A 275 -6.77 13.41 -16.64
N VAL A 276 -7.06 14.03 -15.49
CA VAL A 276 -8.06 13.57 -14.53
C VAL A 276 -9.34 14.39 -14.75
N GLU A 277 -10.32 13.82 -15.41
CA GLU A 277 -11.58 14.46 -15.81
C GLU A 277 -12.74 13.88 -14.99
N PHE A 278 -13.29 14.68 -14.07
CA PHE A 278 -14.49 14.28 -13.31
C PHE A 278 -15.72 14.18 -14.24
N ILE A 279 -16.52 13.11 -14.03
CA ILE A 279 -17.69 12.75 -14.86
C ILE A 279 -18.92 12.50 -13.99
#